data_b533fd71047e30c708acea04928d5363
#
_entry.id   b533fd71047e30c708acea04928d5363
#
_cell.length_a   1.000
_cell.length_b   1.000
_cell.length_c   1.000
_cell.angle_alpha   90.00
_cell.angle_beta   90.00
_cell.angle_gamma   90.00
#
_symmetry.space_group_name_H-M   'P 1'
#
loop_
_entity.id
_entity.type
_entity.pdbx_description
1 polymer ?
#
loop_
_entity_poly.entity_id
_entity_poly.type
_entity_poly.pdbx_seq_one_letter_code
_entity_poly.pdbx_strand_id
1 'polypeptide(L)'
;TRHMIGVHELEMMRQDAMLINTARGGIVDETALRDALEKGFISGAAIDVFEKEPYSGPLSLMENCILTPHLGSCTLECRARMESESLNEALRFLQGDSLLQEVPDAEYVYQE
;
A
#
# COMPACT_ATOMS: atom_id res chain seq x y z
N THR A 1 1.00 12.10 2.87
CA THR A 1 0.01 11.04 2.56
C THR A 1 -0.32 10.14 3.75
N ARG A 2 0.37 10.29 4.91
CA ARG A 2 0.05 9.50 6.09
C ARG A 2 -1.39 9.77 6.54
N HIS A 3 -2.16 8.69 6.75
CA HIS A 3 -3.58 8.70 7.14
C HIS A 3 -4.46 9.61 6.26
N MET A 4 -4.12 9.62 4.94
CA MET A 4 -4.91 10.37 3.95
C MET A 4 -6.36 9.86 3.88
N ILE A 5 -6.57 8.59 4.18
CA ILE A 5 -7.90 7.98 4.37
C ILE A 5 -8.05 7.69 5.87
N GLY A 6 -8.70 8.62 6.56
CA GLY A 6 -9.00 8.54 7.99
C GLY A 6 -10.50 8.45 8.26
N VAL A 7 -10.89 8.78 9.48
CA VAL A 7 -12.31 8.70 9.93
C VAL A 7 -13.23 9.51 9.01
N HIS A 8 -12.83 10.75 8.69
CA HIS A 8 -13.67 11.67 7.91
C HIS A 8 -13.93 11.13 6.49
N GLU A 9 -12.89 10.66 5.81
CA GLU A 9 -12.99 10.13 4.44
C GLU A 9 -13.83 8.84 4.40
N LEU A 10 -13.67 7.98 5.40
CA LEU A 10 -14.44 6.75 5.54
C LEU A 10 -15.93 7.02 5.81
N GLU A 11 -16.25 8.04 6.61
CA GLU A 11 -17.63 8.46 6.88
C GLU A 11 -18.31 9.10 5.65
N MET A 12 -17.52 9.67 4.74
CA MET A 12 -18.03 10.25 3.48
C MET A 12 -18.29 9.20 2.40
N MET A 13 -17.79 7.98 2.56
CA MET A 13 -18.00 6.91 1.59
C MET A 13 -19.45 6.42 1.64
N ARG A 14 -19.89 5.83 0.52
CA ARG A 14 -21.19 5.14 0.47
C ARG A 14 -21.14 3.89 1.35
N GLN A 15 -22.25 3.55 1.96
CA GLN A 15 -22.38 2.37 2.83
C GLN A 15 -22.12 1.04 2.11
N ASP A 16 -22.38 1.00 0.79
CA ASP A 16 -22.07 -0.15 -0.07
C ASP A 16 -20.68 -0.12 -0.70
N ALA A 17 -19.86 0.88 -0.37
CA ALA A 17 -18.50 0.99 -0.90
C ALA A 17 -17.56 -0.06 -0.28
N MET A 18 -16.54 -0.44 -1.04
CA MET A 18 -15.42 -1.26 -0.60
C MET A 18 -14.12 -0.47 -0.73
N LEU A 19 -13.27 -0.53 0.29
CA LEU A 19 -11.94 0.08 0.28
C LEU A 19 -10.89 -0.97 -0.09
N ILE A 20 -10.06 -0.68 -1.09
CA ILE A 20 -8.93 -1.54 -1.47
C ILE A 20 -7.63 -0.76 -1.34
N ASN A 21 -6.69 -1.25 -0.53
CA ASN A 21 -5.35 -0.66 -0.41
C ASN A 21 -4.26 -1.68 -0.78
N THR A 22 -3.66 -1.48 -1.94
CA THR A 22 -2.50 -2.24 -2.44
C THR A 22 -1.30 -1.32 -2.69
N ALA A 23 -1.34 -0.09 -2.17
CA ALA A 23 -0.31 0.92 -2.42
C ALA A 23 0.76 0.91 -1.32
N ARG A 24 0.47 1.47 -0.15
CA ARG A 24 1.37 1.46 1.02
C ARG A 24 0.55 1.48 2.31
N GLY A 25 1.09 0.84 3.35
CA GLY A 25 0.63 0.99 4.72
C GLY A 25 0.71 2.45 5.17
N GLY A 26 -0.12 2.85 6.13
CA GLY A 26 -0.15 4.23 6.62
C GLY A 26 -0.85 5.25 5.69
N ILE A 27 -1.24 4.90 4.47
CA ILE A 27 -2.16 5.72 3.67
C ILE A 27 -3.56 5.68 4.28
N VAL A 28 -3.98 4.51 4.72
CA VAL A 28 -5.23 4.29 5.44
C VAL A 28 -4.93 4.20 6.93
N ASP A 29 -5.66 4.92 7.76
CA ASP A 29 -5.63 4.74 9.20
C ASP A 29 -6.32 3.41 9.54
N GLU A 30 -5.55 2.42 9.99
CA GLU A 30 -6.04 1.06 10.27
C GLU A 30 -7.06 1.02 11.41
N THR A 31 -6.94 1.95 12.38
CA THR A 31 -7.89 2.07 13.49
C THR A 31 -9.22 2.64 13.00
N ALA A 32 -9.17 3.69 12.19
CA ALA A 32 -10.35 4.28 11.60
C ALA A 32 -11.05 3.29 10.65
N LEU A 33 -10.29 2.53 9.88
CA LEU A 33 -10.82 1.49 8.99
C LEU A 33 -11.55 0.39 9.77
N ARG A 34 -10.95 -0.12 10.86
CA ARG A 34 -11.62 -1.08 11.73
C ARG A 34 -12.95 -0.56 12.23
N ASP A 35 -12.95 0.66 12.77
CA ASP A 35 -14.16 1.26 13.33
C ASP A 35 -15.25 1.49 12.26
N ALA A 36 -14.85 1.88 11.06
CA ALA A 36 -15.76 2.05 9.92
C ALA A 36 -16.40 0.73 9.48
N LEU A 37 -15.62 -0.35 9.43
CA LEU A 37 -16.10 -1.70 9.10
C LEU A 37 -17.04 -2.22 10.19
N GLU A 38 -16.69 -2.06 11.47
CA GLU A 38 -17.47 -2.52 12.61
C GLU A 38 -18.82 -1.78 12.70
N LYS A 39 -18.83 -0.47 12.43
CA LYS A 39 -20.04 0.37 12.42
C LYS A 39 -20.85 0.26 11.12
N GLY A 40 -20.33 -0.41 10.10
CA GLY A 40 -20.99 -0.54 8.80
C GLY A 40 -21.03 0.75 7.99
N PHE A 41 -20.07 1.65 8.16
CA PHE A 41 -19.93 2.87 7.34
C PHE A 41 -19.56 2.53 5.89
N ILE A 42 -18.79 1.44 5.71
CA ILE A 42 -18.48 0.83 4.42
C ILE A 42 -18.78 -0.66 4.47
N SER A 43 -19.01 -1.28 3.32
CA SER A 43 -19.41 -2.69 3.23
C SER A 43 -18.26 -3.66 3.48
N GLY A 44 -17.03 -3.28 3.14
CA GLY A 44 -15.87 -4.16 3.28
C GLY A 44 -14.56 -3.48 2.90
N ALA A 45 -13.46 -4.20 3.13
CA ALA A 45 -12.14 -3.77 2.70
C ALA A 45 -11.27 -4.94 2.22
N ALA A 46 -10.25 -4.62 1.40
CA ALA A 46 -9.17 -5.53 1.03
C ALA A 46 -7.82 -4.80 1.20
N ILE A 47 -6.96 -5.30 2.08
CA ILE A 47 -5.71 -4.64 2.48
C ILE A 47 -4.54 -5.59 2.24
N ASP A 48 -3.61 -5.17 1.38
CA ASP A 48 -2.38 -5.92 1.08
C ASP A 48 -1.14 -5.34 1.79
N VAL A 49 -1.24 -4.12 2.32
CA VAL A 49 -0.12 -3.36 2.90
C VAL A 49 -0.51 -2.73 4.23
N PHE A 50 0.40 -2.75 5.22
CA PHE A 50 0.11 -2.33 6.59
C PHE A 50 1.15 -1.36 7.13
N GLU A 51 0.79 -0.60 8.18
CA GLU A 51 1.73 0.29 8.87
C GLU A 51 2.88 -0.49 9.52
N LYS A 52 2.58 -1.70 9.98
CA LYS A 52 3.58 -2.62 10.52
C LYS A 52 3.37 -4.00 9.92
N GLU A 53 4.40 -4.51 9.27
CA GLU A 53 4.42 -5.84 8.67
C GLU A 53 5.42 -6.77 9.38
N PRO A 54 5.11 -8.05 9.57
CA PRO A 54 3.83 -8.71 9.28
C PRO A 54 2.70 -8.21 10.18
N TYR A 55 1.47 -8.12 9.60
CA TYR A 55 0.31 -7.62 10.31
C TYR A 55 -0.24 -8.65 11.31
N SER A 56 -0.57 -8.17 12.53
CA SER A 56 -1.20 -8.98 13.58
C SER A 56 -2.27 -8.18 14.35
N GLY A 57 -2.88 -7.20 13.69
CA GLY A 57 -3.84 -6.29 14.29
C GLY A 57 -5.30 -6.75 14.20
N PRO A 58 -6.23 -5.93 14.72
CA PRO A 58 -7.64 -6.29 14.86
C PRO A 58 -8.41 -6.47 13.55
N LEU A 59 -7.92 -5.94 12.41
CA LEU A 59 -8.53 -6.18 11.10
C LEU A 59 -8.57 -7.67 10.74
N SER A 60 -7.65 -8.49 11.29
CA SER A 60 -7.64 -9.95 11.07
C SER A 60 -8.85 -10.68 11.67
N LEU A 61 -9.61 -10.03 12.52
CA LEU A 61 -10.81 -10.58 13.16
C LEU A 61 -12.10 -10.15 12.44
N MET A 62 -12.00 -9.31 11.41
CA MET A 62 -13.16 -8.76 10.71
C MET A 62 -13.56 -9.69 9.55
N GLU A 63 -14.82 -10.14 9.53
CA GLU A 63 -15.33 -11.00 8.45
C GLU A 63 -15.49 -10.27 7.10
N ASN A 64 -15.64 -8.95 7.14
CA ASN A 64 -15.77 -8.09 5.97
C ASN A 64 -14.44 -7.41 5.56
N CYS A 65 -13.29 -7.98 5.99
CA CYS A 65 -11.96 -7.48 5.61
C CYS A 65 -11.07 -8.62 5.10
N ILE A 66 -10.64 -8.53 3.85
CA ILE A 66 -9.65 -9.46 3.27
C ILE A 66 -8.26 -8.89 3.50
N LEU A 67 -7.37 -9.69 4.06
CA LEU A 67 -5.97 -9.32 4.28
C LEU A 67 -5.05 -10.24 3.48
N THR A 68 -4.07 -9.65 2.80
CA THR A 68 -3.00 -10.38 2.12
C THR A 68 -1.63 -9.86 2.58
N PRO A 69 -0.59 -10.71 2.65
CA PRO A 69 0.70 -10.33 3.23
C PRO A 69 1.63 -9.68 2.19
N HIS A 70 1.25 -8.50 1.67
CA HIS A 70 2.01 -7.70 0.71
C HIS A 70 2.41 -8.48 -0.55
N LEU A 71 1.40 -9.05 -1.22
CA LEU A 71 1.58 -9.96 -2.36
C LEU A 71 1.56 -9.26 -3.73
N GLY A 72 1.35 -7.96 -3.79
CA GLY A 72 1.15 -7.23 -5.06
C GLY A 72 2.27 -7.44 -6.10
N SER A 73 3.49 -7.73 -5.68
CA SER A 73 4.64 -8.00 -6.57
C SER A 73 5.15 -9.44 -6.51
N CYS A 74 4.40 -10.37 -5.93
CA CYS A 74 4.90 -11.73 -5.64
C CYS A 74 4.70 -12.76 -6.74
N THR A 75 4.25 -12.38 -7.95
CA THR A 75 4.27 -13.31 -9.08
C THR A 75 5.70 -13.53 -9.58
N LEU A 76 5.98 -14.71 -10.16
CA LEU A 76 7.30 -15.04 -10.72
C LEU A 76 7.73 -14.03 -11.79
N GLU A 77 6.80 -13.66 -12.68
CA GLU A 77 7.07 -12.68 -13.74
C GLU A 77 7.34 -11.28 -13.19
N CYS A 78 6.56 -10.83 -12.21
CA CYS A 78 6.77 -9.52 -11.61
C CYS A 78 8.13 -9.44 -10.90
N ARG A 79 8.49 -10.47 -10.14
CA ARG A 79 9.80 -10.55 -9.49
C ARG A 79 10.94 -10.55 -10.48
N ALA A 80 10.90 -11.42 -11.49
CA ALA A 80 11.95 -11.48 -12.53
C ALA A 80 12.10 -10.14 -13.27
N ARG A 81 10.98 -9.46 -13.53
CA ARG A 81 10.98 -8.14 -14.14
C ARG A 81 11.60 -7.08 -13.23
N MET A 82 11.21 -7.00 -11.97
CA MET A 82 11.79 -6.05 -11.01
C MET A 82 13.30 -6.22 -10.85
N GLU A 83 13.77 -7.46 -10.74
CA GLU A 83 15.20 -7.77 -10.62
C GLU A 83 15.96 -7.37 -11.89
N SER A 84 15.42 -7.68 -13.07
CA SER A 84 16.02 -7.32 -14.35
C SER A 84 16.07 -5.81 -14.57
N GLU A 85 14.99 -5.09 -14.29
CA GLU A 85 14.94 -3.64 -14.42
C GLU A 85 15.91 -2.96 -13.46
N SER A 86 15.96 -3.39 -12.19
CA SER A 86 16.90 -2.89 -11.19
C SER A 86 18.37 -3.10 -11.61
N LEU A 87 18.70 -4.30 -12.12
CA LEU A 87 20.05 -4.60 -12.60
C LEU A 87 20.42 -3.73 -13.81
N ASN A 88 19.49 -3.53 -14.74
CA ASN A 88 19.71 -2.69 -15.92
C ASN A 88 19.96 -1.23 -15.55
N GLU A 89 19.22 -0.68 -14.57
CA GLU A 89 19.48 0.68 -14.07
C GLU A 89 20.84 0.80 -13.38
N ALA A 90 21.23 -0.20 -12.59
CA ALA A 90 22.57 -0.23 -11.99
C ALA A 90 23.68 -0.28 -13.05
N LEU A 91 23.51 -1.07 -14.11
CA LEU A 91 24.47 -1.13 -15.23
C LEU A 91 24.56 0.19 -15.98
N ARG A 92 23.43 0.86 -16.25
CA ARG A 92 23.40 2.20 -16.86
C ARG A 92 24.19 3.20 -16.02
N PHE A 93 23.96 3.22 -14.72
CA PHE A 93 24.70 4.11 -13.80
C PHE A 93 26.22 3.87 -13.88
N LEU A 94 26.65 2.60 -13.84
CA LEU A 94 28.07 2.24 -13.91
C LEU A 94 28.73 2.58 -15.25
N GLN A 95 27.95 2.59 -16.35
CA GLN A 95 28.40 2.92 -17.71
C GLN A 95 28.37 4.44 -17.99
N GLY A 96 27.81 5.23 -17.08
CA GLY A 96 27.62 6.68 -17.26
C GLY A 96 26.45 7.04 -18.18
N ASP A 97 25.55 6.09 -18.44
CA ASP A 97 24.33 6.31 -19.21
C ASP A 97 23.26 6.97 -18.36
N SER A 98 22.31 7.64 -19.02
CA SER A 98 21.13 8.21 -18.34
C SER A 98 20.25 7.12 -17.77
N LEU A 99 19.82 7.27 -16.52
CA LEU A 99 18.83 6.40 -15.89
C LEU A 99 17.46 6.58 -16.56
N LEU A 100 16.68 5.50 -16.63
CA LEU A 100 15.33 5.53 -17.20
C LEU A 100 14.26 5.80 -16.13
N GLN A 101 14.56 5.44 -14.88
CA GLN A 101 13.63 5.52 -13.77
C GLN A 101 14.31 6.17 -12.54
N GLU A 102 14.92 7.33 -12.77
CA GLU A 102 15.53 8.11 -11.68
C GLU A 102 14.46 8.60 -10.70
N VAL A 103 14.73 8.42 -9.40
CA VAL A 103 13.86 8.97 -8.36
C VAL A 103 13.96 10.50 -8.39
N PRO A 104 12.84 11.23 -8.51
CA PRO A 104 12.86 12.69 -8.52
C PRO A 104 13.50 13.27 -7.26
N ASP A 105 14.33 14.31 -7.39
CA ASP A 105 15.01 14.97 -6.27
C ASP A 105 14.05 15.38 -5.15
N ALA A 106 12.83 15.78 -5.49
CA ALA A 106 11.80 16.14 -4.52
C ALA A 106 11.40 14.99 -3.57
N GLU A 107 11.64 13.74 -3.94
CA GLU A 107 11.31 12.59 -3.10
C GLU A 107 12.39 12.28 -2.05
N TYR A 108 13.62 12.76 -2.24
CA TYR A 108 14.69 12.59 -1.25
C TYR A 108 14.45 13.42 0.02
N VAL A 109 13.66 14.49 -0.05
CA VAL A 109 13.37 15.38 1.09
C VAL A 109 12.52 14.71 2.17
N TYR A 110 11.87 13.57 1.86
CA TYR A 110 10.95 12.87 2.77
C TYR A 110 11.55 11.60 3.40
N GLN A 111 12.86 11.40 3.28
CA GLN A 111 13.54 10.19 3.78
C GLN A 111 14.25 10.40 5.13
N GLU A 112 14.04 11.55 5.82
CA GLU A 112 14.52 11.80 7.16
C GLU A 112 13.54 11.37 8.26
#